data_f52afac24d864d076e5c03b8a60fd0ec
#
_entry.id   f52afac24d864d076e5c03b8a60fd0ec
#
_cell.length_a   1.000
_cell.length_b   1.000
_cell.length_c   1.000
_cell.angle_alpha   90.00
_cell.angle_beta   90.00
_cell.angle_gamma   90.00
#
_symmetry.space_group_name_H-M   'P 1'
#
loop_
_entity.id
_entity.type
_entity.pdbx_description
1 polymer ?
#
loop_
_entity_poly.entity_id
_entity_poly.type
_entity_poly.pdbx_seq_one_letter_code
_entity_poly.pdbx_strand_id
1 'polypeptide(L)'
;MATITVGGDQILNLSSALDSNTIVDVQRFGTLNVLSGGSTIGTIVESAGLAHVSSGGSVTGTKINNHGEIDVFSGGTASGTTASGMDAFVTVSGGTVVSTTLDVLGELSV
;
A
#
# COMPACT_ATOMS: atom_id res chain seq x y z
N MET A 1 4.65 -15.89 -11.76
CA MET A 1 4.50 -14.59 -11.09
C MET A 1 3.63 -13.68 -11.93
N ALA A 2 2.63 -13.08 -11.31
CA ALA A 2 1.71 -12.18 -12.00
C ALA A 2 1.86 -10.78 -11.42
N THR A 3 1.62 -9.77 -12.25
CA THR A 3 1.62 -8.38 -11.80
C THR A 3 0.31 -7.73 -12.22
N ILE A 4 -0.37 -7.13 -11.26
CA ILE A 4 -1.57 -6.34 -11.51
C ILE A 4 -1.16 -4.87 -11.46
N THR A 5 -1.34 -4.16 -12.55
CA THR A 5 -1.01 -2.73 -12.61
C THR A 5 -2.28 -1.91 -12.47
N VAL A 6 -2.27 -0.99 -11.50
CA VAL A 6 -3.40 -0.08 -11.24
C VAL A 6 -2.90 1.33 -11.49
N GLY A 7 -3.32 1.93 -12.57
CA GLY A 7 -2.87 3.27 -12.95
C GLY A 7 -3.91 3.99 -13.77
N GLY A 8 -3.63 5.26 -14.13
CA GLY A 8 -4.51 6.03 -14.97
C GLY A 8 -5.93 6.18 -14.41
N ASP A 9 -6.05 6.52 -13.13
CA ASP A 9 -7.32 6.67 -12.40
C ASP A 9 -8.10 5.36 -12.23
N GLN A 10 -7.46 4.21 -12.45
CA GLN A 10 -8.08 2.91 -12.17
C GLN A 10 -8.18 2.68 -10.67
N ILE A 11 -9.18 1.91 -10.27
CA ILE A 11 -9.39 1.53 -8.88
C ILE A 11 -9.49 0.03 -8.79
N LEU A 12 -8.67 -0.58 -7.93
CA LEU A 12 -8.76 -1.99 -7.62
C LEU A 12 -9.30 -2.16 -6.21
N ASN A 13 -10.44 -2.81 -6.08
CA ASN A 13 -11.01 -3.14 -4.77
C ASN A 13 -10.74 -4.61 -4.50
N LEU A 14 -10.04 -4.89 -3.40
CA LEU A 14 -9.59 -6.24 -3.07
C LEU A 14 -10.24 -6.69 -1.78
N SER A 15 -11.08 -7.72 -1.85
CA SER A 15 -11.77 -8.27 -0.68
C SER A 15 -11.41 -9.72 -0.40
N SER A 16 -10.39 -10.24 -1.08
CA SER A 16 -9.86 -11.58 -0.83
C SER A 16 -8.34 -11.57 -0.91
N ALA A 17 -7.71 -12.62 -0.39
CA ALA A 17 -6.25 -12.71 -0.39
C ALA A 17 -5.73 -12.98 -1.80
N LEU A 18 -4.66 -12.28 -2.18
CA LEU A 18 -3.94 -12.57 -3.42
C LEU A 18 -2.82 -13.57 -3.13
N ASP A 19 -2.45 -14.32 -4.15
CA ASP A 19 -1.31 -15.23 -4.08
C ASP A 19 -0.03 -14.46 -3.77
N SER A 20 0.89 -15.13 -3.05
CA SER A 20 2.21 -14.55 -2.78
C SER A 20 3.01 -14.30 -4.06
N ASN A 21 2.61 -14.91 -5.18
CA ASN A 21 3.24 -14.69 -6.48
C ASN A 21 2.61 -13.57 -7.29
N THR A 22 1.61 -12.89 -6.73
CA THR A 22 0.95 -11.77 -7.42
C THR A 22 1.39 -10.47 -6.78
N ILE A 23 1.93 -9.58 -7.58
CA ILE A 23 2.38 -8.25 -7.15
C ILE A 23 1.37 -7.23 -7.67
N VAL A 24 0.94 -6.32 -6.79
CA VAL A 24 0.09 -5.20 -7.19
C VAL A 24 0.95 -3.96 -7.30
N ASP A 25 1.00 -3.37 -8.48
CA ASP A 25 1.78 -2.17 -8.76
C ASP A 25 0.82 -1.00 -8.96
N VAL A 26 0.78 -0.10 -7.98
CA VAL A 26 -0.13 1.04 -7.99
C VAL A 26 0.65 2.28 -8.42
N GLN A 27 0.27 2.85 -9.54
CA GLN A 27 1.00 3.98 -10.11
C GLN A 27 0.07 4.96 -10.83
N ARG A 28 0.56 6.15 -11.10
CA ARG A 28 -0.10 7.16 -11.93
C ARG A 28 -1.56 7.41 -11.53
N PHE A 29 -1.76 7.81 -10.28
CA PHE A 29 -3.09 8.11 -9.74
C PHE A 29 -4.00 6.88 -9.62
N GLY A 30 -3.44 5.67 -9.77
CA GLY A 30 -4.20 4.46 -9.47
C GLY A 30 -4.51 4.36 -7.98
N THR A 31 -5.58 3.67 -7.63
CA THR A 31 -5.98 3.47 -6.24
C THR A 31 -6.19 1.98 -5.97
N LEU A 32 -5.55 1.50 -4.92
CA LEU A 32 -5.79 0.16 -4.39
C LEU A 32 -6.54 0.27 -3.08
N ASN A 33 -7.70 -0.34 -2.99
CA ASN A 33 -8.45 -0.44 -1.75
C ASN A 33 -8.40 -1.87 -1.26
N VAL A 34 -7.72 -2.10 -0.13
CA VAL A 34 -7.68 -3.42 0.49
C VAL A 34 -8.77 -3.44 1.55
N LEU A 35 -9.83 -4.17 1.26
CA LEU A 35 -11.04 -4.22 2.07
C LEU A 35 -10.98 -5.39 3.05
N SER A 36 -12.02 -5.54 3.87
CA SER A 36 -12.11 -6.64 4.81
C SER A 36 -11.95 -7.98 4.10
N GLY A 37 -11.03 -8.80 4.58
CA GLY A 37 -10.68 -10.07 3.95
C GLY A 37 -9.65 -9.96 2.82
N GLY A 38 -9.32 -8.75 2.38
CA GLY A 38 -8.30 -8.54 1.36
C GLY A 38 -6.89 -8.65 1.92
N SER A 39 -5.97 -9.11 1.12
CA SER A 39 -4.57 -9.24 1.54
C SER A 39 -3.65 -9.20 0.32
N THR A 40 -2.55 -8.47 0.44
CA THR A 40 -1.53 -8.43 -0.60
C THR A 40 -0.16 -8.70 -0.02
N ILE A 41 0.73 -9.24 -0.84
CA ILE A 41 2.13 -9.43 -0.49
C ILE A 41 2.98 -8.83 -1.61
N GLY A 42 3.89 -7.91 -1.24
CA GLY A 42 4.79 -7.31 -2.21
C GLY A 42 4.18 -6.17 -3.04
N THR A 43 3.21 -5.46 -2.49
CA THR A 43 2.61 -4.30 -3.18
C THR A 43 3.64 -3.19 -3.38
N ILE A 44 3.59 -2.55 -4.56
CA ILE A 44 4.42 -1.38 -4.87
C ILE A 44 3.49 -0.20 -5.12
N VAL A 45 3.73 0.91 -4.44
CA VAL A 45 2.95 2.14 -4.62
C VAL A 45 3.90 3.23 -5.06
N GLU A 46 3.72 3.76 -6.26
CA GLU A 46 4.66 4.72 -6.84
C GLU A 46 3.97 5.72 -7.75
N SER A 47 4.69 6.77 -8.12
CA SER A 47 4.23 7.74 -9.12
C SER A 47 2.83 8.29 -8.86
N ALA A 48 2.61 8.76 -7.64
CA ALA A 48 1.32 9.31 -7.21
C ALA A 48 0.20 8.26 -7.08
N GLY A 49 0.57 6.97 -6.97
CA GLY A 49 -0.39 5.92 -6.64
C GLY A 49 -0.83 6.02 -5.18
N LEU A 50 -1.97 5.44 -4.87
CA LEU A 50 -2.55 5.50 -3.52
C LEU A 50 -3.07 4.13 -3.12
N ALA A 51 -2.72 3.68 -1.92
CA ALA A 51 -3.26 2.46 -1.37
C ALA A 51 -3.99 2.75 -0.06
N HIS A 52 -5.19 2.24 0.08
CA HIS A 52 -5.97 2.33 1.31
C HIS A 52 -6.14 0.94 1.89
N VAL A 53 -5.77 0.78 3.17
CA VAL A 53 -5.97 -0.48 3.88
C VAL A 53 -7.08 -0.25 4.90
N SER A 54 -8.23 -0.84 4.65
CA SER A 54 -9.41 -0.66 5.49
C SER A 54 -9.49 -1.74 6.56
N SER A 55 -10.46 -1.61 7.46
CA SER A 55 -10.67 -2.57 8.53
C SER A 55 -10.74 -4.01 8.01
N GLY A 56 -9.93 -4.89 8.58
CA GLY A 56 -9.85 -6.29 8.16
C GLY A 56 -8.96 -6.55 6.95
N GLY A 57 -8.41 -5.49 6.33
CA GLY A 57 -7.45 -5.65 5.24
C GLY A 57 -6.02 -5.75 5.73
N SER A 58 -5.15 -6.30 4.91
CA SER A 58 -3.74 -6.49 5.28
C SER A 58 -2.82 -6.35 4.06
N VAL A 59 -1.72 -5.65 4.23
CA VAL A 59 -0.67 -5.59 3.22
C VAL A 59 0.66 -5.96 3.87
N THR A 60 1.46 -6.73 3.16
CA THR A 60 2.76 -7.21 3.65
C THR A 60 3.84 -6.91 2.63
N GLY A 61 4.99 -6.39 3.09
CA GLY A 61 6.12 -6.12 2.20
C GLY A 61 5.88 -4.99 1.21
N THR A 62 5.06 -4.03 1.57
CA THR A 62 4.73 -2.90 0.69
C THR A 62 5.92 -1.98 0.52
N LYS A 63 6.17 -1.59 -0.72
CA LYS A 63 7.19 -0.58 -1.05
C LYS A 63 6.49 0.66 -1.58
N ILE A 64 6.80 1.80 -0.98
CA ILE A 64 6.25 3.08 -1.39
C ILE A 64 7.40 3.89 -1.95
N ASN A 65 7.30 4.23 -3.23
CA ASN A 65 8.33 4.98 -3.93
C ASN A 65 7.81 6.39 -4.23
N ASN A 66 8.57 7.16 -4.97
CA ASN A 66 8.32 8.57 -5.25
C ASN A 66 6.83 8.92 -5.37
N HIS A 67 6.37 9.81 -4.51
CA HIS A 67 4.99 10.33 -4.49
C HIS A 67 3.91 9.26 -4.24
N GLY A 68 4.30 8.05 -3.88
CA GLY A 68 3.33 7.03 -3.49
C GLY A 68 2.83 7.29 -2.08
N GLU A 69 1.62 6.81 -1.79
CA GLU A 69 1.03 6.98 -0.46
C GLU A 69 0.26 5.73 -0.07
N ILE A 70 0.38 5.35 1.19
CA ILE A 70 -0.45 4.31 1.78
C ILE A 70 -1.14 4.86 3.02
N ASP A 71 -2.47 4.68 3.09
CA ASP A 71 -3.26 5.05 4.26
C ASP A 71 -3.75 3.78 4.93
N VAL A 72 -3.42 3.62 6.22
CA VAL A 72 -3.85 2.46 7.00
C VAL A 72 -4.91 2.93 7.99
N PHE A 73 -6.16 2.53 7.75
CA PHE A 73 -7.28 2.95 8.58
C PHE A 73 -7.51 2.00 9.75
N SER A 74 -8.39 2.37 10.65
CA SER A 74 -8.70 1.59 11.84
C SER A 74 -9.05 0.15 11.48
N GLY A 75 -8.36 -0.80 12.11
CA GLY A 75 -8.54 -2.23 11.84
C GLY A 75 -7.74 -2.78 10.67
N GLY A 76 -7.08 -1.90 9.89
CA GLY A 76 -6.18 -2.33 8.83
C GLY A 76 -4.79 -2.60 9.35
N THR A 77 -4.01 -3.40 8.63
CA THR A 77 -2.65 -3.76 9.03
C THR A 77 -1.68 -3.67 7.85
N ALA A 78 -0.53 -3.06 8.08
CA ALA A 78 0.57 -3.05 7.12
C ALA A 78 1.84 -3.52 7.81
N SER A 79 2.49 -4.53 7.24
CA SER A 79 3.72 -5.12 7.78
C SER A 79 4.86 -4.99 6.78
N GLY A 80 6.07 -4.67 7.29
CA GLY A 80 7.26 -4.62 6.44
C GLY A 80 7.22 -3.53 5.39
N THR A 81 6.55 -2.42 5.69
CA THR A 81 6.42 -1.29 4.77
C THR A 81 7.73 -0.52 4.68
N THR A 82 8.16 -0.22 3.47
CA THR A 82 9.33 0.61 3.22
C THR A 82 8.92 1.82 2.40
N ALA A 83 9.14 3.01 2.92
CA ALA A 83 8.88 4.25 2.20
C ALA A 83 10.19 4.89 1.82
N SER A 84 10.44 5.08 0.54
CA SER A 84 11.68 5.65 0.04
C SER A 84 11.41 6.60 -1.12
N GLY A 85 12.33 7.53 -1.32
CA GLY A 85 12.20 8.49 -2.39
C GLY A 85 11.44 9.73 -1.96
N MET A 86 11.21 10.60 -2.94
CA MET A 86 10.62 11.91 -2.68
C MET A 86 9.12 11.80 -2.43
N ASP A 87 8.68 12.40 -1.33
CA ASP A 87 7.26 12.48 -0.99
C ASP A 87 6.55 11.12 -0.91
N ALA A 88 7.26 10.08 -0.47
CA ALA A 88 6.61 8.82 -0.15
C ALA A 88 5.99 8.92 1.25
N PHE A 89 4.71 8.62 1.38
CA PHE A 89 3.96 8.80 2.63
C PHE A 89 3.37 7.51 3.15
N VAL A 90 3.47 7.32 4.46
CA VAL A 90 2.72 6.29 5.19
C VAL A 90 1.87 7.02 6.22
N THR A 91 0.55 6.98 6.05
CA THR A 91 -0.37 7.62 6.97
C THR A 91 -1.13 6.54 7.75
N VAL A 92 -1.11 6.64 9.07
CA VAL A 92 -1.77 5.67 9.94
C VAL A 92 -2.89 6.37 10.69
N SER A 93 -4.12 6.01 10.38
CA SER A 93 -5.32 6.60 10.98
C SER A 93 -6.04 5.54 11.80
N GLY A 94 -5.45 5.18 12.94
CA GLY A 94 -6.00 4.15 13.82
C GLY A 94 -5.67 2.73 13.42
N GLY A 95 -4.95 2.53 12.33
CA GLY A 95 -4.51 1.21 11.90
C GLY A 95 -3.23 0.76 12.59
N THR A 96 -2.73 -0.38 12.19
CA THR A 96 -1.49 -0.95 12.71
C THR A 96 -0.44 -1.04 11.62
N VAL A 97 0.74 -0.52 11.90
CA VAL A 97 1.89 -0.61 10.99
C VAL A 97 3.06 -1.23 11.76
N VAL A 98 3.62 -2.30 11.22
CA VAL A 98 4.69 -3.05 11.86
C VAL A 98 5.93 -3.02 10.97
N SER A 99 7.10 -2.78 11.57
CA SER A 99 8.39 -2.82 10.86
C SER A 99 8.46 -1.85 9.68
N THR A 100 8.05 -0.62 9.90
CA THR A 100 8.13 0.43 8.88
C THR A 100 9.57 0.94 8.78
N THR A 101 10.06 1.04 7.55
CA THR A 101 11.36 1.65 7.26
C THR A 101 11.15 2.91 6.44
N LEU A 102 11.65 4.03 6.91
CA LEU A 102 11.63 5.28 6.16
C LEU A 102 13.04 5.56 5.66
N ASP A 103 13.17 5.66 4.36
CA ASP A 103 14.42 6.02 3.72
C ASP A 103 14.32 7.44 3.20
N VAL A 104 15.41 7.99 2.75
CA VAL A 104 15.53 9.41 2.35
C VAL A 104 14.24 10.05 1.87
N LEU A 105 13.78 11.11 2.57
CA LEU A 105 12.60 11.90 2.22
C LEU A 105 11.25 11.16 2.33
N GLY A 106 11.25 9.95 2.88
CA GLY A 106 10.00 9.28 3.21
C GLY A 106 9.38 9.87 4.47
N GLU A 107 8.07 9.75 4.62
CA GLU A 107 7.37 10.31 5.78
C GLU A 107 6.35 9.32 6.33
N LEU A 108 6.30 9.23 7.67
CA LEU A 108 5.29 8.47 8.38
C LEU A 108 4.44 9.43 9.19
N SER A 109 3.14 9.40 8.99
CA SER A 109 2.20 10.21 9.74
C SER A 109 1.23 9.30 10.49
N VAL A 110 1.09 9.56 11.79
CA VAL A 110 0.23 8.74 12.64
C VAL A 110 -0.88 9.58 13.23
#